data_93179f08c32cc77a97c205de4a5c07da
#
_entry.id   93179f08c32cc77a97c205de4a5c07da
#
_cell.length_a   1.000
_cell.length_b   1.000
_cell.length_c   1.000
_cell.angle_alpha   90.00
_cell.angle_beta   90.00
_cell.angle_gamma   90.00
#
_symmetry.space_group_name_H-M   'P 1'
#
loop_
_entity.id
_entity.type
_entity.pdbx_description
1 polymer ?
#
loop_
_entity_poly.entity_id
_entity_poly.type
_entity_poly.pdbx_seq_one_letter_code
_entity_poly.pdbx_strand_id
1 'polypeptide(L)'
;MEEGIADFVAALRDAAAGFHSRGLTVLLENTAGAGSHLGSRFEELASIRERAGEVTGLPIGYCLDTCHLLAAGFDIATPAGLRATVGSAESLLGLDNVRVFHVNDSKTPLGSRVDRHANIGQGHIPLAAFRRILQHPKLRGKPFILETPIDQPGDDRRNLDALRRLVRP
;
A
#
# COMPACT_ATOMS: atom_id res chain seq x y z
N MET A 1 -3.53 -15.94 13.29
CA MET A 1 -3.99 -14.61 12.83
C MET A 1 -4.38 -13.72 14.01
N GLU A 2 -5.37 -14.08 14.78
CA GLU A 2 -5.85 -13.27 15.91
C GLU A 2 -4.77 -12.97 16.95
N GLU A 3 -3.98 -13.95 17.34
CA GLU A 3 -2.83 -13.82 18.24
C GLU A 3 -1.77 -12.86 17.68
N GLY A 4 -1.39 -13.00 16.41
CA GLY A 4 -0.42 -12.10 15.77
C GLY A 4 -0.90 -10.65 15.68
N ILE A 5 -2.20 -10.40 15.46
CA ILE A 5 -2.77 -9.05 15.53
C ILE A 5 -2.67 -8.50 16.95
N ALA A 6 -2.99 -9.31 17.97
CA ALA A 6 -2.89 -8.91 19.36
C ALA A 6 -1.45 -8.55 19.76
N ASP A 7 -0.47 -9.37 19.33
CA ASP A 7 0.94 -9.13 19.60
C ASP A 7 1.45 -7.85 18.92
N PHE A 8 1.05 -7.62 17.65
CA PHE A 8 1.39 -6.40 16.92
C PHE A 8 0.82 -5.16 17.62
N VAL A 9 -0.45 -5.20 18.04
CA VAL A 9 -1.11 -4.11 18.74
C VAL A 9 -0.44 -3.82 20.09
N ALA A 10 -0.07 -4.87 20.83
CA ALA A 10 0.65 -4.73 22.10
C ALA A 10 2.04 -4.09 21.88
N ALA A 11 2.79 -4.53 20.88
CA ALA A 11 4.09 -3.96 20.56
C ALA A 11 3.97 -2.48 20.13
N LEU A 12 2.96 -2.13 19.34
CA LEU A 12 2.73 -0.74 18.92
C LEU A 12 2.33 0.14 20.11
N ARG A 13 1.49 -0.37 21.03
CA ARG A 13 1.16 0.32 22.27
C ARG A 13 2.40 0.62 23.10
N ASP A 14 3.28 -0.37 23.27
CA ASP A 14 4.50 -0.22 24.07
C ASP A 14 5.48 0.76 23.41
N ALA A 15 5.62 0.70 22.09
CA ALA A 15 6.43 1.65 21.33
C ALA A 15 5.88 3.09 21.37
N ALA A 16 4.57 3.24 21.46
CA ALA A 16 3.90 4.55 21.54
C ALA A 16 3.88 5.13 22.96
N ALA A 17 4.22 4.34 23.98
CA ALA A 17 4.19 4.76 25.38
C ALA A 17 5.12 5.97 25.62
N GLY A 18 4.56 7.08 26.10
CA GLY A 18 5.29 8.31 26.34
C GLY A 18 5.66 9.11 25.09
N PHE A 19 5.24 8.65 23.92
CA PHE A 19 5.48 9.36 22.67
C PHE A 19 4.41 10.44 22.45
N HIS A 20 4.86 11.69 22.42
CA HIS A 20 3.98 12.85 22.20
C HIS A 20 4.41 13.56 20.91
N SER A 21 3.75 13.27 19.81
CA SER A 21 3.97 13.97 18.55
C SER A 21 2.69 14.67 18.09
N ARG A 22 2.79 15.97 17.86
CA ARG A 22 1.71 16.73 17.22
C ARG A 22 1.81 16.56 15.71
N GLY A 23 0.69 16.12 15.09
CA GLY A 23 0.58 16.03 13.64
C GLY A 23 1.20 14.79 12.99
N LEU A 24 1.67 13.81 13.78
CA LEU A 24 2.06 12.51 13.26
C LEU A 24 0.83 11.63 13.03
N THR A 25 0.82 10.91 11.92
CA THR A 25 -0.10 9.79 11.66
C THR A 25 0.71 8.55 11.36
N VAL A 26 0.46 7.47 12.07
CA VAL A 26 1.06 6.15 11.77
C VAL A 26 0.30 5.54 10.60
N LEU A 27 1.01 5.04 9.59
CA LEU A 27 0.39 4.38 8.46
C LEU A 27 0.69 2.88 8.50
N LEU A 28 -0.37 2.08 8.47
CA LEU A 28 -0.28 0.64 8.30
C LEU A 28 -0.19 0.35 6.81
N GLU A 29 0.88 -0.31 6.41
CA GLU A 29 1.07 -0.70 5.02
C GLU A 29 0.56 -2.12 4.77
N ASN A 30 -0.09 -2.32 3.61
CA ASN A 30 -0.43 -3.67 3.18
C ASN A 30 0.82 -4.44 2.78
N THR A 31 0.84 -5.74 3.02
CA THR A 31 1.96 -6.63 2.72
C THR A 31 1.64 -7.57 1.56
N ALA A 32 2.68 -8.15 0.97
CA ALA A 32 2.56 -9.14 -0.10
C ALA A 32 1.97 -10.49 0.37
N GLY A 33 1.88 -10.73 1.68
CA GLY A 33 1.36 -11.97 2.23
C GLY A 33 2.36 -13.13 2.23
N ALA A 34 3.66 -12.83 2.34
CA ALA A 34 4.70 -13.85 2.47
C ALA A 34 4.63 -14.54 3.83
N GLY A 35 4.66 -15.86 3.83
CA GLY A 35 4.67 -16.67 5.07
C GLY A 35 3.50 -16.32 5.99
N SER A 36 3.83 -15.90 7.22
CA SER A 36 2.87 -15.50 8.28
C SER A 36 2.74 -13.98 8.43
N HIS A 37 3.18 -13.18 7.47
CA HIS A 37 3.07 -11.73 7.54
C HIS A 37 1.61 -11.30 7.58
N LEU A 38 1.28 -10.41 8.52
CA LEU A 38 -0.02 -9.75 8.63
C LEU A 38 -0.14 -8.60 7.61
N GLY A 39 -1.38 -8.18 7.35
CA GLY A 39 -1.66 -7.00 6.53
C GLY A 39 -1.78 -7.29 5.03
N SER A 40 -1.80 -8.56 4.62
CA SER A 40 -2.06 -8.92 3.22
C SER A 40 -3.55 -8.86 2.85
N ARG A 41 -4.43 -8.78 3.83
CA ARG A 41 -5.88 -8.67 3.69
C ARG A 41 -6.36 -7.36 4.29
N PHE A 42 -7.33 -6.72 3.66
CA PHE A 42 -7.87 -5.47 4.17
C PHE A 42 -8.58 -5.64 5.53
N GLU A 43 -9.16 -6.79 5.79
CA GLU A 43 -9.78 -7.11 7.09
C GLU A 43 -8.74 -7.13 8.22
N GLU A 44 -7.53 -7.62 7.95
CA GLU A 44 -6.43 -7.61 8.93
C GLU A 44 -5.99 -6.18 9.24
N LEU A 45 -5.80 -5.36 8.20
CA LEU A 45 -5.44 -3.95 8.36
C LEU A 45 -6.51 -3.17 9.12
N ALA A 46 -7.79 -3.42 8.81
CA ALA A 46 -8.91 -2.79 9.51
C ALA A 46 -8.92 -3.13 11.00
N SER A 47 -8.76 -4.42 11.34
CA SER A 47 -8.70 -4.90 12.72
C SER A 47 -7.50 -4.32 13.48
N ILE A 48 -6.31 -4.29 12.85
CA ILE A 48 -5.12 -3.69 13.46
C ILE A 48 -5.35 -2.21 13.73
N ARG A 49 -5.88 -1.46 12.76
CA ARG A 49 -6.12 -0.02 12.92
C ARG A 49 -7.08 0.29 14.05
N GLU A 50 -8.20 -0.43 14.13
CA GLU A 50 -9.22 -0.26 15.17
C GLU A 50 -8.59 -0.46 16.55
N ARG A 51 -8.01 -1.63 16.78
CA ARG A 51 -7.42 -2.00 18.08
C ARG A 51 -6.23 -1.12 18.48
N ALA A 52 -5.35 -0.83 17.52
CA ALA A 52 -4.19 0.00 17.80
C ALA A 52 -4.59 1.45 18.10
N GLY A 53 -5.60 1.97 17.41
CA GLY A 53 -6.16 3.30 17.69
C GLY A 53 -6.69 3.44 19.10
N GLU A 54 -7.39 2.41 19.61
CA GLU A 54 -7.93 2.38 20.96
C GLU A 54 -6.85 2.39 22.04
N VAL A 55 -5.75 1.66 21.84
CA VAL A 55 -4.72 1.48 22.89
C VAL A 55 -3.60 2.50 22.84
N THR A 56 -3.35 3.12 21.68
CA THR A 56 -2.26 4.10 21.52
C THR A 56 -2.71 5.55 21.57
N GLY A 57 -3.99 5.82 21.23
CA GLY A 57 -4.49 7.19 21.05
C GLY A 57 -3.84 7.94 19.85
N LEU A 58 -3.02 7.27 19.02
CA LEU A 58 -2.40 7.86 17.85
C LEU A 58 -3.35 7.85 16.65
N PRO A 59 -3.33 8.89 15.80
CA PRO A 59 -3.98 8.82 14.50
C PRO A 59 -3.32 7.72 13.65
N ILE A 60 -4.13 6.76 13.18
CA ILE A 60 -3.66 5.64 12.36
C ILE A 60 -4.42 5.66 11.03
N GLY A 61 -3.67 5.62 9.94
CA GLY A 61 -4.16 5.52 8.57
C GLY A 61 -3.56 4.31 7.85
N TYR A 62 -3.68 4.31 6.51
CA TYR A 62 -3.13 3.26 5.66
C TYR A 62 -2.22 3.82 4.59
N CYS A 63 -1.21 3.05 4.26
CA CYS A 63 -0.45 3.11 3.02
C CYS A 63 -0.81 1.90 2.17
N LEU A 64 -1.08 2.07 0.88
CA LEU A 64 -1.30 0.95 -0.03
C LEU A 64 -0.19 0.89 -1.07
N ASP A 65 0.55 -0.22 -1.08
CA ASP A 65 1.59 -0.52 -2.06
C ASP A 65 1.04 -1.34 -3.23
N THR A 66 1.31 -0.92 -4.45
CA THR A 66 0.80 -1.56 -5.67
C THR A 66 1.46 -2.91 -5.94
N CYS A 67 2.75 -3.08 -5.65
CA CYS A 67 3.43 -4.37 -5.75
C CYS A 67 2.83 -5.36 -4.75
N HIS A 68 2.66 -4.93 -3.50
CA HIS A 68 2.10 -5.78 -2.45
C HIS A 68 0.64 -6.16 -2.74
N LEU A 69 -0.18 -5.23 -3.24
CA LEU A 69 -1.55 -5.54 -3.66
C LEU A 69 -1.57 -6.66 -4.71
N LEU A 70 -0.77 -6.51 -5.79
CA LEU A 70 -0.68 -7.52 -6.83
C LEU A 70 -0.21 -8.87 -6.25
N ALA A 71 0.86 -8.86 -5.47
CA ALA A 71 1.42 -10.07 -4.88
C ALA A 71 0.46 -10.76 -3.91
N ALA A 72 -0.33 -10.00 -3.14
CA ALA A 72 -1.37 -10.53 -2.24
C ALA A 72 -2.61 -11.07 -2.97
N GLY A 73 -2.75 -10.84 -4.28
CA GLY A 73 -3.86 -11.37 -5.08
C GLY A 73 -4.94 -10.34 -5.45
N PHE A 74 -4.72 -9.06 -5.16
CA PHE A 74 -5.60 -8.00 -5.65
C PHE A 74 -5.23 -7.67 -7.10
N ASP A 75 -6.11 -7.98 -8.05
CA ASP A 75 -5.88 -7.70 -9.47
C ASP A 75 -6.03 -6.19 -9.78
N ILE A 76 -4.97 -5.44 -9.55
CA ILE A 76 -4.91 -4.03 -9.93
C ILE A 76 -4.49 -3.82 -11.38
N ALA A 77 -4.07 -4.89 -12.07
CA ALA A 77 -3.57 -4.84 -13.45
C ALA A 77 -4.71 -4.66 -14.46
N THR A 78 -5.88 -5.24 -14.21
CA THR A 78 -7.04 -5.10 -15.09
C THR A 78 -8.00 -4.00 -14.63
N PRO A 79 -8.80 -3.40 -15.56
CA PRO A 79 -9.80 -2.40 -15.18
C PRO A 79 -10.87 -2.95 -14.23
N ALA A 80 -11.27 -4.19 -14.40
CA ALA A 80 -12.29 -4.82 -13.55
C ALA A 80 -11.73 -5.11 -12.16
N GLY A 81 -10.53 -5.68 -12.08
CA GLY A 81 -9.86 -5.99 -10.83
C GLY A 81 -9.52 -4.72 -10.04
N LEU A 82 -9.05 -3.66 -10.69
CA LEU A 82 -8.82 -2.38 -10.03
C LEU A 82 -10.11 -1.81 -9.41
N ARG A 83 -11.23 -1.86 -10.14
CA ARG A 83 -12.52 -1.41 -9.58
C ARG A 83 -12.93 -2.23 -8.36
N ALA A 84 -12.77 -3.55 -8.41
CA ALA A 84 -13.06 -4.43 -7.28
C ALA A 84 -12.16 -4.14 -6.08
N THR A 85 -10.84 -3.97 -6.30
CA THR A 85 -9.86 -3.64 -5.26
C THR A 85 -10.17 -2.29 -4.60
N VAL A 86 -10.45 -1.25 -5.39
CA VAL A 86 -10.81 0.08 -4.86
C VAL A 86 -12.14 0.03 -4.11
N GLY A 87 -13.11 -0.74 -4.59
CA GLY A 87 -14.40 -0.96 -3.90
C GLY A 87 -14.22 -1.66 -2.56
N SER A 88 -13.40 -2.69 -2.50
CA SER A 88 -13.07 -3.40 -1.26
C SER A 88 -12.31 -2.50 -0.28
N ALA A 89 -11.32 -1.74 -0.75
CA ALA A 89 -10.61 -0.78 0.09
C ALA A 89 -11.53 0.31 0.64
N GLU A 90 -12.49 0.80 -0.16
CA GLU A 90 -13.49 1.77 0.32
C GLU A 90 -14.36 1.17 1.42
N SER A 91 -14.85 -0.05 1.21
CA SER A 91 -15.76 -0.72 2.15
C SER A 91 -15.10 -1.09 3.48
N LEU A 92 -13.86 -1.59 3.45
CA LEU A 92 -13.18 -2.16 4.61
C LEU A 92 -12.26 -1.15 5.31
N LEU A 93 -11.57 -0.32 4.55
CA LEU A 93 -10.60 0.62 5.10
C LEU A 93 -11.14 2.05 5.17
N GLY A 94 -12.06 2.41 4.28
CA GLY A 94 -12.45 3.78 4.01
C GLY A 94 -11.31 4.53 3.29
N LEU A 95 -11.53 4.94 2.04
CA LEU A 95 -10.45 5.58 1.27
C LEU A 95 -9.94 6.88 1.87
N ASP A 96 -10.72 7.55 2.71
CA ASP A 96 -10.24 8.74 3.44
C ASP A 96 -9.15 8.41 4.46
N ASN A 97 -9.10 7.17 4.95
CA ASN A 97 -8.04 6.68 5.84
C ASN A 97 -6.80 6.21 5.07
N VAL A 98 -6.90 5.95 3.78
CA VAL A 98 -5.74 5.67 2.92
C VAL A 98 -5.05 7.00 2.62
N ARG A 99 -3.91 7.23 3.24
CA ARG A 99 -3.23 8.53 3.22
C ARG A 99 -2.14 8.62 2.17
N VAL A 100 -1.54 7.50 1.81
CA VAL A 100 -0.40 7.40 0.89
C VAL A 100 -0.55 6.15 0.02
N PHE A 101 -0.03 6.21 -1.18
CA PHE A 101 0.23 5.04 -2.03
C PHE A 101 1.73 4.90 -2.27
N HIS A 102 2.27 3.70 -2.04
CA HIS A 102 3.53 3.30 -2.65
C HIS A 102 3.24 2.78 -4.06
N VAL A 103 3.88 3.36 -5.06
CA VAL A 103 3.65 3.03 -6.47
C VAL A 103 4.86 2.31 -7.01
N ASN A 104 4.85 1.00 -6.87
CA ASN A 104 5.93 0.11 -7.25
C ASN A 104 5.41 -0.92 -8.25
N ASP A 105 6.23 -1.24 -9.27
CA ASP A 105 5.95 -2.38 -10.14
C ASP A 105 6.41 -3.67 -9.46
N SER A 106 5.92 -4.82 -9.90
CA SER A 106 6.20 -6.11 -9.28
C SER A 106 7.00 -7.01 -10.20
N LYS A 107 8.12 -7.57 -9.70
CA LYS A 107 8.87 -8.62 -10.41
C LYS A 107 8.10 -9.95 -10.48
N THR A 108 7.05 -10.10 -9.69
CA THR A 108 6.32 -11.36 -9.55
C THR A 108 4.85 -11.19 -9.92
N PRO A 109 4.18 -12.26 -10.41
CA PRO A 109 2.81 -12.17 -10.88
C PRO A 109 1.79 -12.05 -9.76
N LEU A 110 0.54 -11.82 -10.16
CA LEU A 110 -0.64 -11.80 -9.29
C LEU A 110 -0.69 -13.03 -8.37
N GLY A 111 -0.86 -12.80 -7.07
CA GLY A 111 -1.01 -13.85 -6.06
C GLY A 111 0.26 -14.60 -5.71
N SER A 112 1.42 -14.10 -6.10
CA SER A 112 2.72 -14.74 -5.85
C SER A 112 3.11 -14.82 -4.38
N ARG A 113 2.61 -13.90 -3.55
CA ARG A 113 3.00 -13.70 -2.15
C ARG A 113 4.50 -13.41 -1.98
N VAL A 114 5.10 -12.78 -2.98
CA VAL A 114 6.53 -12.44 -2.98
C VAL A 114 6.68 -10.94 -3.16
N ASP A 115 7.27 -10.30 -2.18
CA ASP A 115 7.61 -8.88 -2.22
C ASP A 115 8.93 -8.69 -2.98
N ARG A 116 8.83 -8.22 -4.22
CA ARG A 116 9.97 -7.88 -5.07
C ARG A 116 9.58 -6.75 -6.02
N HIS A 117 10.01 -5.54 -5.69
CA HIS A 117 9.78 -4.36 -6.52
C HIS A 117 10.58 -4.42 -7.81
N ALA A 118 9.94 -3.99 -8.89
CA ALA A 118 10.57 -3.74 -10.18
C ALA A 118 10.53 -2.24 -10.52
N ASN A 119 11.36 -1.83 -11.45
CA ASN A 119 11.25 -0.49 -12.04
C ASN A 119 9.92 -0.36 -12.81
N ILE A 120 9.34 0.82 -12.80
CA ILE A 120 8.03 1.09 -13.44
C ILE A 120 8.04 0.69 -14.92
N GLY A 121 7.11 -0.18 -15.29
CA GLY A 121 6.96 -0.74 -16.64
C GLY A 121 7.90 -1.89 -16.97
N GLN A 122 8.63 -2.43 -15.99
CA GLN A 122 9.53 -3.58 -16.16
C GLN A 122 9.04 -4.83 -15.42
N GLY A 123 7.89 -4.76 -14.77
CA GLY A 123 7.29 -5.85 -14.02
C GLY A 123 5.96 -6.34 -14.57
N HIS A 124 5.14 -6.85 -13.69
CA HIS A 124 3.85 -7.46 -14.00
C HIS A 124 2.66 -6.48 -13.94
N ILE A 125 2.87 -5.21 -13.55
CA ILE A 125 1.83 -4.19 -13.53
C ILE A 125 1.93 -3.35 -14.82
N PRO A 126 0.99 -3.47 -15.76
CA PRO A 126 1.04 -2.72 -17.01
C PRO A 126 1.02 -1.20 -16.77
N LEU A 127 1.73 -0.42 -17.59
CA LEU A 127 1.72 1.05 -17.51
C LEU A 127 0.30 1.64 -17.56
N ALA A 128 -0.61 1.00 -18.31
CA ALA A 128 -2.01 1.39 -18.34
C ALA A 128 -2.72 1.22 -16.98
N ALA A 129 -2.27 0.30 -16.13
CA ALA A 129 -2.79 0.16 -14.76
C ALA A 129 -2.33 1.31 -13.88
N PHE A 130 -1.04 1.66 -13.91
CA PHE A 130 -0.53 2.84 -13.21
C PHE A 130 -1.26 4.11 -13.65
N ARG A 131 -1.49 4.29 -14.96
CA ARG A 131 -2.29 5.44 -15.44
C ARG A 131 -3.66 5.46 -14.81
N ARG A 132 -4.38 4.33 -14.77
CA ARG A 132 -5.72 4.25 -14.14
C ARG A 132 -5.69 4.59 -12.66
N ILE A 133 -4.68 4.09 -11.92
CA ILE A 133 -4.51 4.38 -10.48
C ILE A 133 -4.26 5.88 -10.27
N LEU A 134 -3.27 6.44 -10.96
CA LEU A 134 -2.87 7.85 -10.83
C LEU A 134 -3.97 8.85 -11.23
N GLN A 135 -4.84 8.46 -12.18
CA GLN A 135 -5.94 9.29 -12.66
C GLN A 135 -7.29 8.95 -12.01
N HIS A 136 -7.34 7.95 -11.12
CA HIS A 136 -8.60 7.52 -10.50
C HIS A 136 -9.20 8.65 -9.66
N PRO A 137 -10.50 9.01 -9.83
CA PRO A 137 -11.09 10.18 -9.16
C PRO A 137 -10.92 10.22 -7.64
N LYS A 138 -10.99 9.06 -6.98
CA LYS A 138 -10.85 8.94 -5.53
C LYS A 138 -9.39 8.83 -5.04
N LEU A 139 -8.43 8.58 -5.92
CA LEU A 139 -7.04 8.33 -5.53
C LEU A 139 -6.09 9.46 -5.94
N ARG A 140 -6.33 10.12 -7.08
CA ARG A 140 -5.42 11.10 -7.71
C ARG A 140 -5.00 12.28 -6.83
N GLY A 141 -5.72 12.55 -5.76
CA GLY A 141 -5.40 13.61 -4.80
C GLY A 141 -4.48 13.18 -3.65
N LYS A 142 -4.06 11.90 -3.63
CA LYS A 142 -3.22 11.37 -2.57
C LYS A 142 -1.74 11.44 -2.97
N PRO A 143 -0.81 11.51 -2.00
CA PRO A 143 0.61 11.33 -2.26
C PRO A 143 0.90 9.95 -2.85
N PHE A 144 1.77 9.92 -3.88
CA PHE A 144 2.32 8.72 -4.48
C PHE A 144 3.83 8.71 -4.29
N ILE A 145 4.37 7.67 -3.67
CA ILE A 145 5.78 7.52 -3.33
C ILE A 145 6.33 6.30 -4.07
N LEU A 146 7.56 6.39 -4.54
CA LEU A 146 8.29 5.29 -5.18
C LEU A 146 9.27 4.67 -4.20
N GLU A 147 9.32 3.35 -4.18
CA GLU A 147 10.33 2.53 -3.48
C GLU A 147 10.95 1.51 -4.46
N THR A 148 11.07 1.93 -5.70
CA THR A 148 11.64 1.12 -6.78
C THR A 148 13.14 0.88 -6.57
N PRO A 149 13.71 -0.20 -7.16
CA PRO A 149 15.15 -0.44 -7.10
C PRO A 149 15.97 0.74 -7.61
N ILE A 150 17.10 0.99 -6.94
CA ILE A 150 18.08 2.04 -7.27
C ILE A 150 19.44 1.42 -7.61
N ASP A 151 19.43 0.32 -8.35
CA ASP A 151 20.63 -0.47 -8.68
C ASP A 151 21.57 0.29 -9.63
N GLN A 152 21.04 1.25 -10.40
CA GLN A 152 21.80 2.04 -11.34
C GLN A 152 21.60 3.55 -11.13
N PRO A 153 22.63 4.37 -11.37
CA PRO A 153 22.49 5.81 -11.31
C PRO A 153 21.31 6.34 -12.15
N GLY A 154 20.45 7.13 -11.53
CA GLY A 154 19.30 7.75 -12.18
C GLY A 154 18.05 6.87 -12.27
N ASP A 155 18.00 5.71 -11.61
CA ASP A 155 16.79 4.86 -11.56
C ASP A 155 15.61 5.61 -10.98
N ASP A 156 15.77 6.33 -9.87
CA ASP A 156 14.72 7.15 -9.27
C ASP A 156 14.10 8.12 -10.27
N ARG A 157 14.97 8.83 -11.00
CA ARG A 157 14.52 9.79 -11.99
C ARG A 157 13.77 9.11 -13.14
N ARG A 158 14.27 7.97 -13.62
CA ARG A 158 13.62 7.19 -14.71
C ARG A 158 12.23 6.73 -14.29
N ASN A 159 12.10 6.18 -13.08
CA ASN A 159 10.81 5.72 -12.53
C ASN A 159 9.83 6.88 -12.34
N LEU A 160 10.28 7.99 -11.75
CA LEU A 160 9.46 9.18 -11.58
C LEU A 160 9.00 9.78 -12.91
N ASP A 161 9.90 9.85 -13.92
CA ASP A 161 9.57 10.36 -15.26
C ASP A 161 8.61 9.41 -15.99
N ALA A 162 8.72 8.08 -15.78
CA ALA A 162 7.75 7.12 -16.30
C ALA A 162 6.33 7.40 -15.78
N LEU A 163 6.15 7.58 -14.47
CA LEU A 163 4.84 7.92 -13.89
C LEU A 163 4.33 9.29 -14.34
N ARG A 164 5.19 10.31 -14.38
CA ARG A 164 4.83 11.67 -14.82
C ARG A 164 4.29 11.70 -16.24
N ARG A 165 4.83 10.86 -17.15
CA ARG A 165 4.31 10.74 -18.53
C ARG A 165 2.89 10.18 -18.59
N LEU A 166 2.49 9.36 -17.61
CA LEU A 166 1.17 8.74 -17.56
C LEU A 166 0.07 9.72 -17.15
N VAL A 167 0.41 10.81 -16.44
CA VAL A 167 -0.55 11.81 -15.95
C VAL A 167 -0.57 13.11 -16.76
N ARG A 168 0.38 13.28 -17.70
CA ARG A 168 0.34 14.41 -18.62
C ARG A 168 -0.86 14.28 -19.57
N PRO A 169 -1.56 15.39 -19.83
CA PRO A 169 -2.64 15.45 -20.82
C PRO A 169 -2.14 15.12 -22.23
#